data_38aba36aeac4091b67e170e8f507f9cd
#
_entry.id   38aba36aeac4091b67e170e8f507f9cd
#
_cell.length_a   1.000
_cell.length_b   1.000
_cell.length_c   1.000
_cell.angle_alpha   90.00
_cell.angle_beta   90.00
_cell.angle_gamma   90.00
#
_symmetry.space_group_name_H-M   'P 1'
#
loop_
_entity.id
_entity.type
_entity.pdbx_description
1 polymer ?
#
loop_
_entity_poly.entity_id
_entity_poly.type
_entity_poly.pdbx_seq_one_letter_code
_entity_poly.pdbx_strand_id
1 'polypeptide(L)'
;MFGVVRPCRHVLCGSLFKDWTAHLCGLCLTLRARHGQAARLVTNYDGLLVSVLVEAQAPEASPRRTAGPCALRGLRRAEVVAARAEGARLAAATSLLLAAGRTRDHVADGDGAYARRTVAAAAGRLADRWDAAGGRTGAGIGFDASVLRDAVARQPLLEAESGLGLLDVTEPTETAVAAVFAHTAVLAGREGNAESLAEAGRFFGRLAHLIDAVEDVGDDLASGAYNPLVATGTGPAEARRLADDALHGLRLALAELELERPALVNALLNREVGRSVDRVFAAYPPAPGGPPPHGGPYPPHPPHPPHP
;
A
#
# COMPACT_ATOMS: atom_id res chain seq x y z
N MET A 1 0.86 -0.29 10.56
CA MET A 1 1.11 -0.12 9.12
C MET A 1 0.57 1.22 8.70
N PHE A 2 1.43 2.14 8.30
CA PHE A 2 1.03 3.50 7.96
C PHE A 2 0.83 3.70 6.45
N GLY A 3 0.99 2.68 5.64
CA GLY A 3 0.87 2.72 4.19
C GLY A 3 2.06 3.41 3.51
N VAL A 4 2.25 3.09 2.24
CA VAL A 4 3.29 3.65 1.36
C VAL A 4 3.06 5.13 1.10
N VAL A 5 1.79 5.51 0.93
CA VAL A 5 1.37 6.86 0.53
C VAL A 5 1.05 7.69 1.76
N ARG A 6 1.94 8.61 2.12
CA ARG A 6 1.81 9.49 3.33
C ARG A 6 1.81 10.97 2.95
N PRO A 7 0.85 11.45 2.14
CA PRO A 7 0.87 12.82 1.67
C PRO A 7 0.61 13.82 2.80
N CYS A 8 1.29 14.95 2.73
CA CYS A 8 1.08 16.07 3.65
C CYS A 8 0.67 17.34 2.90
N ARG A 9 0.29 18.38 3.64
CA ARG A 9 -0.14 19.67 3.07
C ARG A 9 0.96 20.39 2.28
N HIS A 10 2.22 20.03 2.47
CA HIS A 10 3.35 20.59 1.72
C HIS A 10 3.56 19.88 0.38
N VAL A 11 3.01 18.69 0.23
CA VAL A 11 3.14 17.83 -0.96
C VAL A 11 1.95 17.97 -1.90
N LEU A 12 0.75 18.01 -1.33
CA LEU A 12 -0.48 18.21 -2.08
C LEU A 12 -0.89 19.69 -2.05
N CYS A 13 -1.20 20.27 -3.22
CA CYS A 13 -1.86 21.58 -3.24
C CYS A 13 -3.20 21.53 -2.50
N GLY A 14 -3.72 22.70 -2.11
CA GLY A 14 -4.89 22.78 -1.23
C GLY A 14 -6.13 22.02 -1.75
N SER A 15 -6.38 22.02 -3.07
CA SER A 15 -7.48 21.28 -3.70
C SER A 15 -7.27 19.77 -3.60
N LEU A 16 -6.11 19.26 -4.01
CA LEU A 16 -5.78 17.83 -3.94
C LEU A 16 -5.76 17.31 -2.50
N PHE A 17 -5.29 18.13 -1.55
CA PHE A 17 -5.35 17.75 -0.13
C PHE A 17 -6.79 17.66 0.39
N LYS A 18 -7.68 18.55 -0.09
CA LYS A 18 -9.11 18.48 0.23
C LYS A 18 -9.74 17.20 -0.34
N ASP A 19 -9.45 16.86 -1.60
CA ASP A 19 -9.95 15.65 -2.24
C ASP A 19 -9.41 14.37 -1.57
N TRP A 20 -8.12 14.31 -1.30
CA TRP A 20 -7.51 13.23 -0.52
C TRP A 20 -8.21 13.05 0.83
N THR A 21 -8.42 14.16 1.57
CA THR A 21 -9.12 14.12 2.86
C THR A 21 -10.56 13.63 2.70
N ALA A 22 -11.24 13.99 1.59
CA ALA A 22 -12.59 13.54 1.33
C ALA A 22 -12.68 12.02 1.14
N HIS A 23 -11.71 11.40 0.44
CA HIS A 23 -11.61 9.94 0.30
C HIS A 23 -11.26 9.27 1.63
N LEU A 24 -10.26 9.74 2.36
CA LEU A 24 -9.86 9.18 3.65
C LEU A 24 -10.98 9.22 4.68
N CYS A 25 -11.63 10.36 4.82
CA CYS A 25 -12.77 10.50 5.71
C CYS A 25 -13.99 9.71 5.21
N GLY A 26 -14.15 9.59 3.89
CA GLY A 26 -15.15 8.74 3.25
C GLY A 26 -14.98 7.28 3.64
N LEU A 27 -13.77 6.74 3.53
CA LEU A 27 -13.43 5.38 3.98
C LEU A 27 -13.73 5.19 5.47
N CYS A 28 -13.21 6.06 6.34
CA CYS A 28 -13.44 6.00 7.78
C CYS A 28 -14.94 5.99 8.15
N LEU A 29 -15.74 6.81 7.47
CA LEU A 29 -17.17 6.89 7.74
C LEU A 29 -17.97 5.76 7.08
N THR A 30 -17.48 5.18 5.99
CA THR A 30 -18.05 3.97 5.38
C THR A 30 -17.85 2.77 6.29
N LEU A 31 -16.64 2.58 6.81
CA LEU A 31 -16.33 1.56 7.81
C LEU A 31 -17.23 1.69 9.03
N ARG A 32 -17.39 2.91 9.58
CA ARG A 32 -18.29 3.16 10.70
C ARG A 32 -19.76 2.83 10.37
N ALA A 33 -20.24 3.32 9.25
CA ALA A 33 -21.67 3.24 8.92
C ALA A 33 -22.12 1.81 8.61
N ARG A 34 -21.24 0.98 8.04
CA ARG A 34 -21.55 -0.37 7.59
C ARG A 34 -21.11 -1.45 8.57
N HIS A 35 -20.06 -1.18 9.35
CA HIS A 35 -19.37 -2.21 10.16
C HIS A 35 -19.14 -1.81 11.62
N GLY A 36 -19.63 -0.63 12.02
CA GLY A 36 -19.59 -0.14 13.41
C GLY A 36 -18.32 0.62 13.76
N GLN A 37 -18.25 1.11 15.01
CA GLN A 37 -17.17 2.02 15.43
C GLN A 37 -15.77 1.38 15.40
N ALA A 38 -15.65 0.11 15.79
CA ALA A 38 -14.38 -0.61 15.82
C ALA A 38 -13.75 -0.73 14.43
N ALA A 39 -14.55 -0.85 13.37
CA ALA A 39 -14.04 -0.92 12.01
C ALA A 39 -13.30 0.34 11.55
N ARG A 40 -13.48 1.48 12.23
CA ARG A 40 -12.70 2.70 11.93
C ARG A 40 -11.20 2.55 12.22
N LEU A 41 -10.83 1.63 13.10
CA LEU A 41 -9.43 1.37 13.44
C LEU A 41 -8.64 0.81 12.25
N VAL A 42 -9.31 0.22 11.27
CA VAL A 42 -8.67 -0.31 10.05
C VAL A 42 -8.60 0.72 8.92
N THR A 43 -8.97 1.99 9.16
CA THR A 43 -8.77 3.07 8.19
C THR A 43 -7.27 3.26 7.94
N ASN A 44 -6.84 3.15 6.69
CA ASN A 44 -5.45 3.28 6.30
C ASN A 44 -5.31 4.16 5.04
N TYR A 45 -4.10 4.63 4.77
CA TYR A 45 -3.84 5.54 3.65
C TYR A 45 -3.84 4.82 2.29
N ASP A 46 -3.37 3.59 2.22
CA ASP A 46 -3.34 2.86 0.96
C ASP A 46 -4.75 2.39 0.54
N GLY A 47 -5.61 2.03 1.50
CA GLY A 47 -6.99 1.66 1.21
C GLY A 47 -7.81 2.76 0.55
N LEU A 48 -7.50 4.04 0.79
CA LEU A 48 -8.21 5.13 0.10
C LEU A 48 -7.85 5.22 -1.39
N LEU A 49 -6.67 4.72 -1.83
CA LEU A 49 -6.26 4.74 -3.23
C LEU A 49 -7.29 4.06 -4.13
N VAL A 50 -7.89 2.98 -3.64
CA VAL A 50 -8.94 2.25 -4.33
C VAL A 50 -10.13 3.16 -4.65
N SER A 51 -10.57 3.97 -3.68
CA SER A 51 -11.64 4.94 -3.88
C SER A 51 -11.25 6.09 -4.82
N VAL A 52 -9.97 6.49 -4.79
CA VAL A 52 -9.43 7.52 -5.71
C VAL A 52 -9.37 6.98 -7.14
N LEU A 53 -8.92 5.73 -7.34
CA LEU A 53 -8.83 5.11 -8.66
C LEU A 53 -10.21 4.96 -9.32
N VAL A 54 -11.24 4.54 -8.58
CA VAL A 54 -12.61 4.48 -9.13
C VAL A 54 -13.07 5.86 -9.57
N GLU A 55 -12.91 6.89 -8.72
CA GLU A 55 -13.36 8.25 -9.07
C GLU A 55 -12.55 8.84 -10.22
N ALA A 56 -11.26 8.53 -10.31
CA ALA A 56 -10.40 9.07 -11.36
C ALA A 56 -10.78 8.59 -12.76
N GLN A 57 -11.33 7.38 -12.87
CA GLN A 57 -11.75 6.76 -14.13
C GLN A 57 -13.21 7.11 -14.51
N ALA A 58 -14.05 7.35 -13.52
CA ALA A 58 -15.47 7.54 -13.75
C ALA A 58 -15.77 8.88 -14.45
N PRO A 59 -16.76 8.96 -15.35
CA PRO A 59 -17.17 10.22 -15.98
C PRO A 59 -17.71 11.23 -14.96
N GLU A 60 -18.36 10.75 -13.91
CA GLU A 60 -18.89 11.57 -12.82
C GLU A 60 -18.07 11.38 -11.53
N ALA A 61 -17.95 12.45 -10.74
CA ALA A 61 -17.32 12.36 -9.43
C ALA A 61 -18.15 11.49 -8.48
N SER A 62 -17.46 10.78 -7.58
CA SER A 62 -18.11 9.99 -6.54
C SER A 62 -19.12 10.81 -5.74
N PRO A 63 -20.28 10.25 -5.37
CA PRO A 63 -21.26 10.97 -4.57
C PRO A 63 -20.65 11.47 -3.26
N ARG A 64 -20.90 12.75 -2.96
CA ARG A 64 -20.39 13.42 -1.75
C ARG A 64 -21.49 13.58 -0.70
N ARG A 65 -21.09 13.79 0.54
CA ARG A 65 -21.96 14.23 1.63
C ARG A 65 -21.20 15.10 2.61
N THR A 66 -21.88 15.98 3.30
CA THR A 66 -21.28 16.74 4.41
C THR A 66 -21.18 15.87 5.65
N ALA A 67 -19.95 15.69 6.13
CA ALA A 67 -19.69 15.03 7.40
C ALA A 67 -19.70 16.02 8.57
N GLY A 68 -20.21 15.59 9.71
CA GLY A 68 -20.21 16.37 10.96
C GLY A 68 -18.80 16.64 11.50
N PRO A 69 -18.68 17.41 12.59
CA PRO A 69 -17.40 17.70 13.23
C PRO A 69 -16.63 16.42 13.60
N CYS A 70 -15.30 16.45 13.45
CA CYS A 70 -14.41 15.36 13.82
C CYS A 70 -13.14 15.91 14.47
N ALA A 71 -12.70 15.32 15.59
CA ALA A 71 -11.49 15.74 16.29
C ALA A 71 -10.25 15.70 15.38
N LEU A 72 -10.11 14.67 14.55
CA LEU A 72 -9.00 14.54 13.59
C LEU A 72 -9.00 15.61 12.49
N ARG A 73 -10.10 16.34 12.32
CA ARG A 73 -10.22 17.48 11.40
C ARG A 73 -10.30 18.82 12.13
N GLY A 74 -9.90 18.90 13.40
CA GLY A 74 -10.01 20.11 14.20
C GLY A 74 -11.47 20.56 14.39
N LEU A 75 -12.38 19.62 14.61
CA LEU A 75 -13.83 19.82 14.81
C LEU A 75 -14.55 20.52 13.63
N ARG A 76 -13.97 20.48 12.43
CA ARG A 76 -14.56 21.08 11.24
C ARG A 76 -15.48 20.09 10.50
N ARG A 77 -16.54 20.63 9.87
CA ARG A 77 -17.33 19.90 8.87
C ARG A 77 -16.50 19.79 7.59
N ALA A 78 -16.74 18.73 6.79
CA ALA A 78 -16.09 18.54 5.49
C ALA A 78 -16.99 17.76 4.53
N GLU A 79 -16.85 18.06 3.25
CA GLU A 79 -17.36 17.22 2.18
C GLU A 79 -16.53 15.95 2.11
N VAL A 80 -17.18 14.80 2.08
CA VAL A 80 -16.54 13.47 2.07
C VAL A 80 -17.23 12.57 1.07
N VAL A 81 -16.50 11.58 0.55
CA VAL A 81 -17.10 10.54 -0.29
C VAL A 81 -18.19 9.79 0.50
N ALA A 82 -19.33 9.61 -0.10
CA ALA A 82 -20.48 8.98 0.56
C ALA A 82 -20.28 7.46 0.67
N ALA A 83 -20.79 6.87 1.75
CA ALA A 83 -20.68 5.42 2.00
C ALA A 83 -21.41 4.53 0.96
N ARG A 84 -22.23 5.11 0.08
CA ARG A 84 -22.85 4.41 -1.05
C ARG A 84 -21.94 4.33 -2.28
N ALA A 85 -20.89 5.15 -2.37
CA ALA A 85 -19.94 5.11 -3.48
C ALA A 85 -19.23 3.74 -3.53
N GLU A 86 -19.18 3.13 -4.70
CA GLU A 86 -18.64 1.78 -4.86
C GLU A 86 -17.15 1.73 -4.56
N GLY A 87 -16.36 2.73 -4.96
CA GLY A 87 -14.98 2.85 -4.59
C GLY A 87 -14.74 2.92 -3.07
N ALA A 88 -15.63 3.62 -2.32
CA ALA A 88 -15.54 3.64 -0.85
C ALA A 88 -15.96 2.29 -0.23
N ARG A 89 -16.85 1.53 -0.89
CA ARG A 89 -17.22 0.17 -0.46
C ARG A 89 -16.11 -0.81 -0.73
N LEU A 90 -15.45 -0.76 -1.89
CA LEU A 90 -14.30 -1.60 -2.20
C LEU A 90 -13.14 -1.31 -1.23
N ALA A 91 -12.81 -0.04 -1.01
CA ALA A 91 -11.81 0.38 -0.04
C ALA A 91 -12.10 -0.14 1.40
N ALA A 92 -13.36 -0.12 1.82
CA ALA A 92 -13.76 -0.66 3.12
C ALA A 92 -13.66 -2.19 3.17
N ALA A 93 -14.07 -2.89 2.10
CA ALA A 93 -13.99 -4.34 2.01
C ALA A 93 -12.53 -4.83 2.09
N THR A 94 -11.64 -4.25 1.28
CA THR A 94 -10.22 -4.60 1.26
C THR A 94 -9.53 -4.27 2.59
N SER A 95 -9.80 -3.10 3.18
CA SER A 95 -9.25 -2.73 4.49
C SER A 95 -9.66 -3.72 5.59
N LEU A 96 -10.88 -4.22 5.60
CA LEU A 96 -11.36 -5.20 6.58
C LEU A 96 -10.71 -6.57 6.37
N LEU A 97 -10.61 -7.04 5.12
CA LEU A 97 -10.01 -8.33 4.78
C LEU A 97 -8.52 -8.37 5.17
N LEU A 98 -7.76 -7.34 4.79
CA LEU A 98 -6.34 -7.25 5.13
C LEU A 98 -6.11 -7.10 6.64
N ALA A 99 -6.95 -6.32 7.34
CA ALA A 99 -6.87 -6.21 8.78
C ALA A 99 -7.22 -7.52 9.50
N ALA A 100 -8.15 -8.31 8.96
CA ALA A 100 -8.47 -9.62 9.49
C ALA A 100 -7.29 -10.58 9.35
N GLY A 101 -6.63 -10.63 8.17
CA GLY A 101 -5.43 -11.41 7.95
C GLY A 101 -4.33 -11.04 8.95
N ARG A 102 -3.92 -9.77 8.97
CA ARG A 102 -2.89 -9.29 9.89
C ARG A 102 -3.18 -9.56 11.36
N THR A 103 -4.46 -9.46 11.77
CA THR A 103 -4.82 -9.79 13.16
C THR A 103 -4.63 -11.26 13.45
N ARG A 104 -4.92 -12.15 12.48
CA ARG A 104 -4.68 -13.60 12.63
C ARG A 104 -3.19 -13.91 12.71
N ASP A 105 -2.36 -13.25 11.91
CA ASP A 105 -0.91 -13.41 11.93
C ASP A 105 -0.35 -13.04 13.31
N HIS A 106 -0.67 -11.86 13.84
CA HIS A 106 -0.25 -11.46 15.20
C HIS A 106 -0.77 -12.41 16.31
N VAL A 107 -1.95 -13.01 16.14
CA VAL A 107 -2.47 -14.01 17.07
C VAL A 107 -1.70 -15.33 16.97
N ALA A 108 -1.33 -15.74 15.77
CA ALA A 108 -0.56 -16.96 15.52
C ALA A 108 0.86 -16.85 16.08
N ASP A 109 1.50 -15.68 15.89
CA ASP A 109 2.87 -15.38 16.37
C ASP A 109 2.91 -15.10 17.88
N GLY A 110 1.77 -14.80 18.49
CA GLY A 110 1.69 -14.49 19.91
C GLY A 110 2.31 -13.14 20.29
N ASP A 111 2.30 -12.18 19.37
CA ASP A 111 2.93 -10.87 19.51
C ASP A 111 2.40 -10.06 20.68
N GLY A 112 3.25 -9.60 21.56
CA GLY A 112 2.94 -8.65 22.63
C GLY A 112 1.70 -9.02 23.44
N ALA A 113 0.61 -8.27 23.30
CA ALA A 113 -0.64 -8.52 24.02
C ALA A 113 -1.36 -9.81 23.57
N TYR A 114 -1.13 -10.26 22.33
CA TYR A 114 -1.75 -11.47 21.77
C TYR A 114 -1.18 -12.77 22.37
N ALA A 115 -0.06 -12.74 23.07
CA ALA A 115 0.41 -13.87 23.89
C ALA A 115 -0.61 -14.28 24.98
N ARG A 116 -1.52 -13.38 25.37
CA ARG A 116 -2.57 -13.67 26.35
C ARG A 116 -3.76 -14.35 25.67
N ARG A 117 -4.09 -15.59 26.06
CA ARG A 117 -5.18 -16.39 25.47
C ARG A 117 -6.53 -15.65 25.34
N THR A 118 -6.89 -14.84 26.34
CA THR A 118 -8.15 -14.08 26.32
C THR A 118 -8.13 -12.97 25.25
N VAL A 119 -7.00 -12.29 25.08
CA VAL A 119 -6.79 -11.26 24.05
C VAL A 119 -6.77 -11.91 22.67
N ALA A 120 -6.01 -12.99 22.50
CA ALA A 120 -5.94 -13.75 21.27
C ALA A 120 -7.33 -14.24 20.81
N ALA A 121 -8.12 -14.82 21.74
CA ALA A 121 -9.47 -15.28 21.42
C ALA A 121 -10.43 -14.13 21.07
N ALA A 122 -10.30 -12.96 21.70
CA ALA A 122 -11.11 -11.79 21.38
C ALA A 122 -10.70 -11.21 19.99
N ALA A 123 -9.41 -11.12 19.73
CA ALA A 123 -8.86 -10.65 18.45
C ALA A 123 -9.23 -11.58 17.28
N GLY A 124 -9.14 -12.90 17.49
CA GLY A 124 -9.57 -13.89 16.49
C GLY A 124 -11.04 -13.74 16.11
N ARG A 125 -11.94 -13.61 17.11
CA ARG A 125 -13.37 -13.34 16.84
C ARG A 125 -13.61 -12.02 16.12
N LEU A 126 -12.80 -11.01 16.39
CA LEU A 126 -12.88 -9.72 15.69
C LEU A 126 -12.41 -9.86 14.24
N ALA A 127 -11.31 -10.56 14.01
CA ALA A 127 -10.79 -10.86 12.67
C ALA A 127 -11.83 -11.63 11.84
N ASP A 128 -12.50 -12.64 12.41
CA ASP A 128 -13.54 -13.40 11.71
C ASP A 128 -14.74 -12.52 11.33
N ARG A 129 -15.14 -11.59 12.21
CA ARG A 129 -16.20 -10.62 11.92
C ARG A 129 -15.79 -9.66 10.79
N TRP A 130 -14.56 -9.18 10.79
CA TRP A 130 -14.04 -8.31 9.75
C TRP A 130 -13.92 -9.02 8.41
N ASP A 131 -13.42 -10.26 8.41
CA ASP A 131 -13.33 -11.07 7.20
C ASP A 131 -14.71 -11.32 6.58
N ALA A 132 -15.68 -11.77 7.39
CA ALA A 132 -17.05 -11.99 6.94
C ALA A 132 -17.72 -10.68 6.44
N ALA A 133 -17.45 -9.55 7.10
CA ALA A 133 -18.00 -8.25 6.73
C ALA A 133 -17.36 -7.72 5.44
N GLY A 134 -16.03 -7.86 5.30
CA GLY A 134 -15.29 -7.51 4.08
C GLY A 134 -15.76 -8.34 2.88
N GLY A 135 -15.88 -9.66 3.04
CA GLY A 135 -16.36 -10.56 2.01
C GLY A 135 -17.78 -10.23 1.53
N ARG A 136 -18.73 -9.98 2.46
CA ARG A 136 -20.10 -9.57 2.07
C ARG A 136 -20.12 -8.22 1.36
N THR A 137 -19.30 -7.27 1.78
CA THR A 137 -19.22 -5.95 1.15
C THR A 137 -18.63 -6.05 -0.25
N GLY A 138 -17.57 -6.85 -0.43
CA GLY A 138 -16.95 -7.16 -1.73
C GLY A 138 -17.92 -7.83 -2.67
N ALA A 139 -18.58 -8.91 -2.25
CA ALA A 139 -19.57 -9.62 -3.05
C ALA A 139 -20.73 -8.69 -3.53
N GLY A 140 -21.14 -7.75 -2.67
CA GLY A 140 -22.19 -6.77 -3.02
C GLY A 140 -21.77 -5.72 -4.06
N ILE A 141 -20.53 -5.75 -4.54
CA ILE A 141 -19.97 -4.93 -5.64
C ILE A 141 -19.23 -5.79 -6.67
N GLY A 142 -19.48 -7.10 -6.68
CA GLY A 142 -18.90 -8.04 -7.64
C GLY A 142 -17.41 -8.33 -7.43
N PHE A 143 -16.82 -7.97 -6.27
CA PHE A 143 -15.42 -8.25 -5.96
C PHE A 143 -15.27 -9.62 -5.30
N ASP A 144 -14.43 -10.47 -5.90
CA ASP A 144 -14.09 -11.77 -5.31
C ASP A 144 -13.04 -11.60 -4.21
N ALA A 145 -13.47 -11.74 -2.97
CA ALA A 145 -12.61 -11.63 -1.81
C ALA A 145 -11.68 -12.85 -1.60
N SER A 146 -11.86 -13.96 -2.34
CA SER A 146 -11.01 -15.16 -2.22
C SER A 146 -9.56 -14.83 -2.58
N VAL A 147 -9.34 -14.00 -3.60
CA VAL A 147 -8.00 -13.58 -4.03
C VAL A 147 -7.18 -12.96 -2.88
N LEU A 148 -7.80 -12.13 -2.05
CA LEU A 148 -7.12 -11.53 -0.89
C LEU A 148 -6.86 -12.57 0.21
N ARG A 149 -7.82 -13.46 0.45
CA ARG A 149 -7.66 -14.53 1.45
C ARG A 149 -6.57 -15.51 1.06
N ASP A 150 -6.53 -15.91 -0.22
CA ASP A 150 -5.52 -16.82 -0.76
C ASP A 150 -4.12 -16.19 -0.69
N ALA A 151 -3.99 -14.90 -1.00
CA ALA A 151 -2.73 -14.18 -0.86
C ALA A 151 -2.25 -14.16 0.62
N VAL A 152 -3.14 -13.82 1.55
CA VAL A 152 -2.83 -13.84 2.99
C VAL A 152 -2.46 -15.26 3.46
N ALA A 153 -3.16 -16.30 3.03
CA ALA A 153 -2.87 -17.68 3.42
C ALA A 153 -1.56 -18.22 2.82
N ARG A 154 -1.16 -17.74 1.64
CA ARG A 154 0.10 -18.15 0.98
C ARG A 154 1.33 -17.46 1.55
N GLN A 155 1.20 -16.25 2.07
CA GLN A 155 2.34 -15.47 2.56
C GLN A 155 3.20 -16.24 3.58
N PRO A 156 2.66 -16.76 4.69
CA PRO A 156 3.49 -17.49 5.67
C PRO A 156 4.08 -18.81 5.12
N LEU A 157 3.48 -19.40 4.09
CA LEU A 157 4.03 -20.61 3.46
C LEU A 157 5.30 -20.29 2.68
N LEU A 158 5.31 -19.16 1.94
CA LEU A 158 6.49 -18.71 1.21
C LEU A 158 7.59 -18.21 2.18
N GLU A 159 7.21 -17.57 3.27
CA GLU A 159 8.15 -17.12 4.30
C GLU A 159 8.85 -18.28 5.03
N ALA A 160 8.18 -19.42 5.13
CA ALA A 160 8.75 -20.64 5.71
C ALA A 160 9.62 -21.46 4.72
N GLU A 161 9.53 -21.16 3.42
CA GLU A 161 10.28 -21.88 2.38
C GLU A 161 11.68 -21.29 2.22
N SER A 162 12.70 -22.14 2.13
CA SER A 162 14.09 -21.74 1.94
C SER A 162 14.47 -21.67 0.47
N GLY A 163 15.37 -20.73 0.12
CA GLY A 163 15.93 -20.64 -1.24
C GLY A 163 15.08 -19.85 -2.23
N LEU A 164 14.01 -19.21 -1.77
CA LEU A 164 13.24 -18.27 -2.58
C LEU A 164 14.00 -16.96 -2.80
N GLY A 165 13.74 -16.33 -3.94
CA GLY A 165 14.14 -14.95 -4.20
C GLY A 165 13.16 -13.95 -3.59
N LEU A 166 13.63 -12.69 -3.43
CA LEU A 166 12.81 -11.64 -2.85
C LEU A 166 11.48 -11.43 -3.60
N LEU A 167 11.48 -11.53 -4.92
CA LEU A 167 10.28 -11.35 -5.73
C LEU A 167 9.27 -12.51 -5.58
N ASP A 168 9.72 -13.71 -5.24
CA ASP A 168 8.83 -14.84 -4.95
C ASP A 168 8.03 -14.56 -3.68
N VAL A 169 8.68 -13.94 -2.68
CA VAL A 169 8.04 -13.59 -1.40
C VAL A 169 7.09 -12.40 -1.53
N THR A 170 7.31 -11.49 -2.48
CA THR A 170 6.42 -10.33 -2.70
C THR A 170 5.16 -10.69 -3.52
N GLU A 171 5.16 -11.82 -4.25
CA GLU A 171 4.12 -12.22 -5.19
C GLU A 171 2.69 -12.23 -4.61
N PRO A 172 2.41 -12.76 -3.40
CA PRO A 172 1.05 -12.75 -2.87
C PRO A 172 0.50 -11.32 -2.69
N THR A 173 1.32 -10.39 -2.19
CA THR A 173 0.94 -8.99 -2.05
C THR A 173 0.70 -8.34 -3.42
N GLU A 174 1.55 -8.64 -4.40
CA GLU A 174 1.40 -8.17 -5.78
C GLU A 174 0.07 -8.63 -6.39
N THR A 175 -0.24 -9.92 -6.27
CA THR A 175 -1.49 -10.51 -6.77
C THR A 175 -2.72 -9.90 -6.09
N ALA A 176 -2.69 -9.74 -4.77
CA ALA A 176 -3.78 -9.14 -4.01
C ALA A 176 -4.07 -7.70 -4.45
N VAL A 177 -3.03 -6.88 -4.59
CA VAL A 177 -3.20 -5.47 -4.99
C VAL A 177 -3.59 -5.35 -6.45
N ALA A 178 -3.05 -6.19 -7.34
CA ALA A 178 -3.43 -6.25 -8.74
C ALA A 178 -4.94 -6.50 -8.91
N ALA A 179 -5.48 -7.49 -8.21
CA ALA A 179 -6.90 -7.80 -8.26
C ALA A 179 -7.79 -6.63 -7.79
N VAL A 180 -7.39 -5.96 -6.72
CA VAL A 180 -8.12 -4.79 -6.19
C VAL A 180 -8.08 -3.62 -7.17
N PHE A 181 -6.91 -3.31 -7.74
CA PHE A 181 -6.75 -2.21 -8.69
C PHE A 181 -7.53 -2.49 -9.98
N ALA A 182 -7.41 -3.69 -10.55
CA ALA A 182 -8.17 -4.10 -11.73
C ALA A 182 -9.68 -3.96 -11.52
N HIS A 183 -10.19 -4.34 -10.34
CA HIS A 183 -11.62 -4.24 -10.05
C HIS A 183 -12.13 -2.78 -10.01
N THR A 184 -11.24 -1.80 -9.80
CA THR A 184 -11.63 -0.39 -9.88
C THR A 184 -12.09 0.02 -11.28
N ALA A 185 -11.54 -0.62 -12.33
CA ALA A 185 -11.99 -0.42 -13.71
C ALA A 185 -13.43 -0.90 -13.91
N VAL A 186 -13.78 -2.07 -13.38
CA VAL A 186 -15.13 -2.63 -13.42
C VAL A 186 -16.13 -1.69 -12.75
N LEU A 187 -15.79 -1.19 -11.54
CA LEU A 187 -16.66 -0.25 -10.81
C LEU A 187 -16.81 1.12 -11.48
N ALA A 188 -15.83 1.51 -12.28
CA ALA A 188 -15.88 2.77 -13.04
C ALA A 188 -16.51 2.63 -14.43
N GLY A 189 -16.84 1.40 -14.88
CA GLY A 189 -17.28 1.12 -16.25
C GLY A 189 -16.21 1.43 -17.29
N ARG A 190 -14.94 1.16 -16.94
CA ARG A 190 -13.74 1.39 -17.76
C ARG A 190 -12.89 0.12 -17.86
N GLU A 191 -13.52 -0.97 -18.31
CA GLU A 191 -12.88 -2.29 -18.38
C GLU A 191 -11.58 -2.29 -19.19
N GLY A 192 -11.43 -1.37 -20.16
CA GLY A 192 -10.21 -1.17 -20.92
C GLY A 192 -8.98 -0.81 -20.08
N ASN A 193 -9.17 -0.23 -18.89
CA ASN A 193 -8.08 0.06 -17.95
C ASN A 193 -7.69 -1.14 -17.08
N ALA A 194 -8.43 -2.25 -17.10
CA ALA A 194 -8.29 -3.33 -16.10
C ALA A 194 -6.90 -3.96 -16.12
N GLU A 195 -6.31 -4.21 -17.30
CA GLU A 195 -4.98 -4.81 -17.45
C GLU A 195 -3.89 -3.88 -16.92
N SER A 196 -3.89 -2.61 -17.34
CA SER A 196 -2.92 -1.62 -16.89
C SER A 196 -3.05 -1.32 -15.39
N LEU A 197 -4.27 -1.38 -14.83
CA LEU A 197 -4.49 -1.28 -13.38
C LEU A 197 -4.00 -2.51 -12.64
N ALA A 198 -4.18 -3.72 -13.18
CA ALA A 198 -3.61 -4.92 -12.59
C ALA A 198 -2.08 -4.82 -12.52
N GLU A 199 -1.46 -4.36 -13.59
CA GLU A 199 0.00 -4.16 -13.66
C GLU A 199 0.46 -3.09 -12.67
N ALA A 200 -0.21 -1.93 -12.63
CA ALA A 200 0.04 -0.89 -11.63
C ALA A 200 -0.11 -1.43 -10.20
N GLY A 201 -1.10 -2.28 -9.96
CA GLY A 201 -1.33 -2.94 -8.68
C GLY A 201 -0.22 -3.90 -8.28
N ARG A 202 0.33 -4.69 -9.21
CA ARG A 202 1.49 -5.56 -8.96
C ARG A 202 2.69 -4.74 -8.49
N PHE A 203 3.06 -3.71 -9.26
CA PHE A 203 4.20 -2.88 -8.91
C PHE A 203 4.00 -2.11 -7.61
N PHE A 204 2.80 -1.62 -7.35
CA PHE A 204 2.49 -0.96 -6.07
C PHE A 204 2.55 -1.95 -4.90
N GLY A 205 2.04 -3.17 -5.07
CA GLY A 205 2.13 -4.24 -4.07
C GLY A 205 3.58 -4.62 -3.75
N ARG A 206 4.41 -4.78 -4.78
CA ARG A 206 5.87 -4.99 -4.63
C ARG A 206 6.53 -3.86 -3.85
N LEU A 207 6.27 -2.61 -4.23
CA LEU A 207 6.81 -1.44 -3.54
C LEU A 207 6.36 -1.38 -2.08
N ALA A 208 5.10 -1.68 -1.79
CA ALA A 208 4.59 -1.72 -0.43
C ALA A 208 5.34 -2.73 0.43
N HIS A 209 5.55 -3.93 -0.10
CA HIS A 209 6.27 -5.00 0.58
C HIS A 209 7.76 -4.65 0.80
N LEU A 210 8.43 -4.12 -0.24
CA LEU A 210 9.84 -3.73 -0.14
C LEU A 210 10.07 -2.57 0.84
N ILE A 211 9.20 -1.57 0.84
CA ILE A 211 9.27 -0.42 1.75
C ILE A 211 9.08 -0.87 3.20
N ASP A 212 8.09 -1.72 3.47
CA ASP A 212 7.83 -2.28 4.80
C ASP A 212 9.05 -3.09 5.29
N ALA A 213 9.57 -3.98 4.42
CA ALA A 213 10.75 -4.78 4.73
C ALA A 213 12.01 -3.96 5.08
N VAL A 214 12.21 -2.83 4.40
CA VAL A 214 13.33 -1.92 4.69
C VAL A 214 13.08 -1.09 5.95
N GLU A 215 11.84 -0.60 6.16
CA GLU A 215 11.49 0.16 7.37
C GLU A 215 11.67 -0.72 8.63
N ASP A 216 11.30 -2.00 8.56
CA ASP A 216 11.25 -2.89 9.72
C ASP A 216 12.54 -3.70 9.95
N VAL A 217 13.51 -3.73 9.02
CA VAL A 217 14.69 -4.60 9.07
C VAL A 217 15.48 -4.52 10.40
N GLY A 218 15.60 -3.33 10.99
CA GLY A 218 16.32 -3.13 12.24
C GLY A 218 15.59 -3.74 13.44
N ASP A 219 14.30 -3.53 13.52
CA ASP A 219 13.45 -4.04 14.60
C ASP A 219 13.25 -5.55 14.46
N ASP A 220 13.10 -6.08 13.24
CA ASP A 220 12.99 -7.51 12.96
C ASP A 220 14.27 -8.26 13.34
N LEU A 221 15.44 -7.73 12.97
CA LEU A 221 16.72 -8.30 13.39
C LEU A 221 16.90 -8.30 14.91
N ALA A 222 16.45 -7.24 15.59
CA ALA A 222 16.58 -7.13 17.04
C ALA A 222 15.63 -8.08 17.79
N SER A 223 14.44 -8.35 17.23
CA SER A 223 13.42 -9.23 17.81
C SER A 223 13.57 -10.70 17.36
N GLY A 224 14.33 -10.98 16.31
CA GLY A 224 14.40 -12.28 15.66
C GLY A 224 13.17 -12.59 14.80
N ALA A 225 12.39 -11.57 14.40
CA ALA A 225 11.27 -11.71 13.51
C ALA A 225 11.72 -11.94 12.07
N TYR A 226 10.82 -12.50 11.24
CA TYR A 226 11.09 -12.68 9.83
C TYR A 226 11.20 -11.33 9.12
N ASN A 227 12.24 -11.20 8.29
CA ASN A 227 12.35 -10.09 7.35
C ASN A 227 12.75 -10.63 5.97
N PRO A 228 12.03 -10.32 4.89
CA PRO A 228 12.28 -10.90 3.56
C PRO A 228 13.66 -10.55 2.99
N LEU A 229 14.21 -9.36 3.28
CA LEU A 229 15.55 -8.98 2.83
C LEU A 229 16.63 -9.86 3.47
N VAL A 230 16.46 -10.15 4.76
CA VAL A 230 17.40 -10.99 5.52
C VAL A 230 17.26 -12.44 5.08
N ALA A 231 16.06 -12.95 4.97
CA ALA A 231 15.76 -14.34 4.63
C ALA A 231 16.24 -14.71 3.21
N THR A 232 16.13 -13.79 2.26
CA THR A 232 16.59 -13.99 0.88
C THR A 232 18.03 -13.57 0.63
N GLY A 233 18.72 -13.01 1.62
CA GLY A 233 20.06 -12.48 1.47
C GLY A 233 20.17 -11.26 0.55
N THR A 234 19.06 -10.54 0.34
CA THR A 234 19.01 -9.39 -0.56
C THR A 234 19.62 -8.16 0.09
N GLY A 235 20.76 -7.71 -0.43
CA GLY A 235 21.45 -6.53 0.08
C GLY A 235 20.77 -5.21 -0.29
N PRO A 236 21.18 -4.08 0.38
CA PRO A 236 20.56 -2.76 0.20
C PRO A 236 20.56 -2.25 -1.25
N ALA A 237 21.64 -2.45 -1.98
CA ALA A 237 21.76 -2.00 -3.38
C ALA A 237 20.80 -2.76 -4.29
N GLU A 238 20.65 -4.06 -4.10
CA GLU A 238 19.72 -4.90 -4.87
C GLU A 238 18.28 -4.59 -4.51
N ALA A 239 17.95 -4.45 -3.22
CA ALA A 239 16.62 -4.04 -2.78
C ALA A 239 16.23 -2.68 -3.37
N ARG A 240 17.15 -1.70 -3.40
CA ARG A 240 16.92 -0.41 -4.02
C ARG A 240 16.68 -0.54 -5.53
N ARG A 241 17.47 -1.32 -6.23
CA ARG A 241 17.31 -1.57 -7.67
C ARG A 241 15.93 -2.16 -7.97
N LEU A 242 15.50 -3.18 -7.21
CA LEU A 242 14.17 -3.78 -7.36
C LEU A 242 13.03 -2.79 -7.10
N ALA A 243 13.22 -1.88 -6.13
CA ALA A 243 12.25 -0.83 -5.86
C ALA A 243 12.21 0.22 -6.99
N ASP A 244 13.35 0.61 -7.56
CA ASP A 244 13.41 1.54 -8.70
C ASP A 244 12.78 0.92 -9.96
N ASP A 245 13.02 -0.36 -10.23
CA ASP A 245 12.41 -1.11 -11.33
C ASP A 245 10.88 -1.18 -11.15
N ALA A 246 10.40 -1.47 -9.95
CA ALA A 246 8.98 -1.49 -9.65
C ALA A 246 8.32 -0.09 -9.75
N LEU A 247 9.03 0.96 -9.32
CA LEU A 247 8.55 2.34 -9.45
C LEU A 247 8.46 2.76 -10.93
N HIS A 248 9.42 2.32 -11.75
CA HIS A 248 9.40 2.55 -13.17
C HIS A 248 8.22 1.84 -13.85
N GLY A 249 8.03 0.55 -13.55
CA GLY A 249 6.88 -0.23 -14.05
C GLY A 249 5.53 0.35 -13.62
N LEU A 250 5.41 0.79 -12.37
CA LEU A 250 4.20 1.49 -11.90
C LEU A 250 3.90 2.74 -12.75
N ARG A 251 4.93 3.54 -13.06
CA ARG A 251 4.77 4.75 -13.86
C ARG A 251 4.34 4.45 -15.30
N LEU A 252 4.89 3.41 -15.90
CA LEU A 252 4.51 2.97 -17.25
C LEU A 252 3.05 2.51 -17.26
N ALA A 253 2.65 1.65 -16.33
CA ALA A 253 1.28 1.17 -16.23
C ALA A 253 0.27 2.30 -15.98
N LEU A 254 0.63 3.30 -15.16
CA LEU A 254 -0.22 4.48 -14.94
C LEU A 254 -0.35 5.38 -16.18
N ALA A 255 0.66 5.41 -17.06
CA ALA A 255 0.63 6.21 -18.27
C ALA A 255 -0.34 5.66 -19.34
N GLU A 256 -0.64 4.35 -19.29
CA GLU A 256 -1.58 3.67 -20.19
C GLU A 256 -3.06 3.88 -19.79
N LEU A 257 -3.31 4.47 -18.60
CA LEU A 257 -4.68 4.60 -18.09
C LEU A 257 -5.42 5.77 -18.73
N GLU A 258 -6.65 5.51 -19.16
CA GLU A 258 -7.61 6.55 -19.53
C GLU A 258 -8.32 7.08 -18.28
N LEU A 259 -7.89 8.25 -17.81
CA LEU A 259 -8.39 8.88 -16.58
C LEU A 259 -9.09 10.21 -16.86
N GLU A 260 -10.32 10.36 -16.38
CA GLU A 260 -11.05 11.63 -16.40
C GLU A 260 -10.49 12.66 -15.41
N ARG A 261 -9.93 12.17 -14.28
CA ARG A 261 -9.40 13.00 -13.18
C ARG A 261 -8.03 12.51 -12.71
N PRO A 262 -6.96 12.68 -13.52
CA PRO A 262 -5.65 12.10 -13.23
C PRO A 262 -4.88 12.78 -12.10
N ALA A 263 -5.26 13.99 -11.70
CA ALA A 263 -4.43 14.85 -10.85
C ALA A 263 -4.10 14.23 -9.49
N LEU A 264 -5.09 13.65 -8.79
CA LEU A 264 -4.87 13.04 -7.48
C LEU A 264 -4.15 11.69 -7.60
N VAL A 265 -4.47 10.87 -8.60
CA VAL A 265 -3.75 9.61 -8.90
C VAL A 265 -2.27 9.88 -9.15
N ASN A 266 -1.93 10.84 -10.02
CA ASN A 266 -0.55 11.23 -10.30
C ASN A 266 0.17 11.78 -9.07
N ALA A 267 -0.53 12.53 -8.22
CA ALA A 267 0.06 13.04 -6.99
C ALA A 267 0.39 11.93 -6.00
N LEU A 268 -0.47 10.94 -5.86
CA LEU A 268 -0.33 9.86 -4.88
C LEU A 268 0.56 8.73 -5.43
N LEU A 269 0.21 8.13 -6.57
CA LEU A 269 0.89 6.94 -7.07
C LEU A 269 2.19 7.25 -7.82
N ASN A 270 2.30 8.40 -8.48
CA ASN A 270 3.50 8.75 -9.25
C ASN A 270 4.54 9.50 -8.38
N ARG A 271 4.11 10.57 -7.70
CA ARG A 271 5.04 11.45 -6.97
C ARG A 271 5.27 11.01 -5.54
N GLU A 272 4.22 10.69 -4.79
CA GLU A 272 4.36 10.38 -3.37
C GLU A 272 4.97 9.00 -3.14
N VAL A 273 4.63 7.99 -3.96
CA VAL A 273 5.29 6.67 -3.92
C VAL A 273 6.79 6.81 -4.19
N GLY A 274 7.18 7.57 -5.22
CA GLY A 274 8.60 7.83 -5.50
C GLY A 274 9.33 8.47 -4.31
N ARG A 275 8.70 9.47 -3.67
CA ARG A 275 9.27 10.08 -2.45
C ARG A 275 9.36 9.11 -1.28
N SER A 276 8.42 8.17 -1.17
CA SER A 276 8.47 7.13 -0.14
C SER A 276 9.65 6.19 -0.35
N VAL A 277 9.87 5.75 -1.59
CA VAL A 277 11.05 4.95 -1.95
C VAL A 277 12.34 5.70 -1.61
N ASP A 278 12.46 6.96 -2.07
CA ASP A 278 13.68 7.75 -1.81
C ASP A 278 13.92 7.96 -0.31
N ARG A 279 12.89 8.25 0.47
CA ARG A 279 13.00 8.49 1.92
C ARG A 279 13.43 7.24 2.67
N VAL A 280 12.82 6.09 2.36
CA VAL A 280 13.06 4.84 3.08
C VAL A 280 14.44 4.29 2.75
N PHE A 281 14.81 4.26 1.48
CA PHE A 281 16.11 3.75 1.06
C PHE A 281 17.27 4.71 1.37
N ALA A 282 17.04 6.02 1.52
CA ALA A 282 18.05 6.94 2.02
C ALA A 282 18.44 6.68 3.49
N ALA A 283 17.51 6.14 4.28
CA ALA A 283 17.76 5.77 5.68
C ALA A 283 18.30 4.34 5.83
N TYR A 284 18.29 3.52 4.79
CA TYR A 284 18.77 2.14 4.82
C TYR A 284 20.31 2.12 4.72
N PRO A 285 21.02 1.75 5.78
CA PRO A 285 22.48 1.83 5.79
C PRO A 285 23.10 0.90 4.76
N PRO A 286 24.17 1.33 4.04
CA PRO A 286 24.93 0.42 3.21
C PRO A 286 25.51 -0.71 4.06
N ALA A 287 25.57 -1.92 3.49
CA ALA A 287 26.14 -3.08 4.18
C ALA A 287 27.53 -2.74 4.74
N PRO A 288 27.86 -3.12 5.99
CA PRO A 288 29.18 -2.90 6.54
C PRO A 288 30.20 -3.62 5.67
N GLY A 289 31.08 -2.86 4.97
CA GLY A 289 32.17 -3.38 4.14
C GLY A 289 31.99 -3.26 2.61
N GLY A 290 30.94 -2.61 2.10
CA GLY A 290 30.87 -2.27 0.67
C GLY A 290 31.87 -1.18 0.27
N PRO A 291 32.45 -1.23 -0.96
CA PRO A 291 33.35 -0.17 -1.43
C PRO A 291 32.60 1.19 -1.42
N PRO A 292 33.29 2.30 -1.10
CA PRO A 292 32.66 3.61 -1.10
C PRO A 292 32.12 3.96 -2.49
N PRO A 293 30.99 4.72 -2.57
CA PRO A 293 30.46 5.13 -3.85
C PRO A 293 31.51 5.89 -4.65
N HIS A 294 31.74 5.48 -5.88
CA HIS A 294 32.65 6.13 -6.82
C HIS A 294 32.14 7.55 -7.13
N GLY A 295 32.62 8.52 -6.38
CA GLY A 295 32.29 9.94 -6.52
C GLY A 295 33.40 10.83 -5.98
N GLY A 296 34.66 10.51 -6.32
CA GLY A 296 35.79 11.42 -6.11
C GLY A 296 36.22 12.04 -7.46
N PRO A 297 36.64 13.30 -7.47
CA PRO A 297 37.15 13.93 -8.69
C PRO A 297 38.37 13.14 -9.21
N TYR A 298 38.38 12.89 -10.51
CA TYR A 298 39.53 12.28 -11.20
C TYR A 298 40.82 13.01 -10.84
N PRO A 299 41.90 12.28 -10.49
CA PRO A 299 43.19 12.92 -10.31
C PRO A 299 43.65 13.58 -11.62
N PRO A 300 44.28 14.75 -11.60
CA PRO A 300 44.75 15.44 -12.81
C PRO A 300 45.75 14.56 -13.56
N HIS A 301 45.59 14.47 -14.88
CA HIS A 301 46.52 13.77 -15.75
C HIS A 301 47.95 14.34 -15.62
N PRO A 302 48.98 13.50 -15.60
CA PRO A 302 50.37 13.97 -15.63
C PRO A 302 50.63 14.72 -16.92
N PRO A 303 51.52 15.77 -16.91
CA PRO A 303 51.85 16.55 -18.10
C PRO A 303 52.59 15.69 -19.13
N HIS A 304 52.17 15.86 -20.41
CA HIS A 304 52.86 15.23 -21.53
C HIS A 304 54.32 15.70 -21.64
N PRO A 305 55.29 14.79 -21.95
CA PRO A 305 56.66 15.18 -22.22
C PRO A 305 56.73 15.98 -23.52
N PRO A 306 57.66 16.94 -23.66
CA PRO A 306 57.81 17.73 -24.86
C PRO A 306 58.28 16.85 -26.02
N HIS A 307 57.66 17.04 -27.18
CA HIS A 307 58.10 16.41 -28.43
C HIS A 307 59.42 16.99 -28.91
N PRO A 308 60.30 16.18 -29.57
CA PRO A 308 61.61 16.58 -30.04
C PRO A 308 61.54 17.55 -31.27
#